data_de25ba16224a2a701f2469e42137f947
#
_entry.id   de25ba16224a2a701f2469e42137f947
#
_cell.length_a   1.000
_cell.length_b   1.000
_cell.length_c   1.000
_cell.angle_alpha   90.00
_cell.angle_beta   90.00
_cell.angle_gamma   90.00
#
_symmetry.space_group_name_H-M   'P 1'
#
loop_
_entity.id
_entity.type
_entity.pdbx_description
1 polymer ?
#
loop_
_entity_poly.entity_id
_entity_poly.type
_entity_poly.pdbx_seq_one_letter_code
_entity_poly.pdbx_strand_id
1 'polypeptide(L)'
;KYGMDMGLYLSPWDIHDPSYGYYDENGDATSKENDVLDYNDYYNNQLNEILGNPIYGNAGRFREVWMDGAKGSGANAQEYDFERWFETIQSHEGKAAGFDADCMLFGAEPYTTVRWIGNENGYAHENTWSKSQVDKTANTINSNSQGGYTIGLENGNQWTVPEADARITSGWFWGTTK
;
A
#
# COMPACT_ATOMS: atom_id res chain seq x y z
N LYS A 1 -18.44 16.82 -3.01
CA LYS A 1 -19.92 16.96 -3.04
C LYS A 1 -20.57 16.32 -1.81
N TYR A 2 -19.99 15.27 -1.26
CA TYR A 2 -20.53 14.50 -0.14
C TYR A 2 -19.71 14.61 1.16
N GLY A 3 -18.62 15.40 1.16
CA GLY A 3 -17.75 15.58 2.33
C GLY A 3 -16.96 14.34 2.72
N MET A 4 -16.78 13.38 1.79
CA MET A 4 -15.95 12.19 2.01
C MET A 4 -14.54 12.44 1.52
N ASP A 5 -13.58 11.94 2.25
CA ASP A 5 -12.22 11.85 1.76
C ASP A 5 -12.07 10.69 0.76
N MET A 6 -11.06 10.77 -0.09
CA MET A 6 -10.76 9.76 -1.11
C MET A 6 -9.44 9.08 -0.78
N GLY A 7 -9.40 7.77 -0.87
CA GLY A 7 -8.19 6.97 -0.90
C GLY A 7 -7.87 6.51 -2.33
N LEU A 8 -6.62 6.20 -2.57
CA LEU A 8 -6.12 5.61 -3.80
C LEU A 8 -5.67 4.18 -3.51
N TYR A 9 -6.32 3.20 -4.14
CA TYR A 9 -5.82 1.84 -4.20
C TYR A 9 -4.98 1.68 -5.47
N LEU A 10 -3.68 1.47 -5.30
CA LEU A 10 -2.74 1.24 -6.39
C LEU A 10 -1.80 0.11 -5.99
N SER A 11 -2.09 -1.09 -6.46
CA SER A 11 -1.25 -2.26 -6.16
C SER A 11 0.08 -2.15 -6.90
N PRO A 12 1.22 -2.30 -6.21
CA PRO A 12 2.51 -2.41 -6.88
C PRO A 12 2.77 -3.80 -7.47
N TRP A 13 1.86 -4.75 -7.30
CA TRP A 13 2.00 -6.09 -7.88
C TRP A 13 1.30 -6.18 -9.23
N ASP A 14 1.85 -5.51 -10.24
CA ASP A 14 1.37 -5.59 -11.62
C ASP A 14 2.30 -6.41 -12.49
N ILE A 15 2.19 -7.73 -12.38
CA ILE A 15 2.99 -8.69 -13.16
C ILE A 15 2.68 -8.68 -14.66
N HIS A 16 1.68 -7.93 -15.10
CA HIS A 16 1.35 -7.78 -16.52
C HIS A 16 2.06 -6.59 -17.16
N ASP A 17 2.58 -5.68 -16.36
CA ASP A 17 3.42 -4.61 -16.91
C ASP A 17 4.75 -5.20 -17.42
N PRO A 18 5.17 -4.85 -18.64
CA PRO A 18 6.39 -5.40 -19.22
C PRO A 18 7.68 -5.04 -18.47
N SER A 19 7.66 -4.03 -17.62
CA SER A 19 8.78 -3.66 -16.76
C SER A 19 8.81 -4.43 -15.44
N TYR A 20 7.76 -5.22 -15.10
CA TYR A 20 7.71 -5.95 -13.85
C TYR A 20 8.66 -7.15 -13.87
N GLY A 21 9.58 -7.21 -12.92
CA GLY A 21 10.68 -8.18 -12.87
C GLY A 21 11.98 -7.51 -13.31
N TYR A 22 12.91 -8.32 -13.82
CA TYR A 22 14.21 -7.84 -14.28
C TYR A 22 14.46 -8.32 -15.70
N TYR A 23 14.65 -7.40 -16.65
CA TYR A 23 14.82 -7.71 -18.07
C TYR A 23 15.97 -6.92 -18.68
N ASP A 24 16.74 -7.56 -19.53
CA ASP A 24 17.82 -6.93 -20.29
C ASP A 24 17.31 -6.18 -21.53
N GLU A 25 18.22 -5.59 -22.28
CA GLU A 25 17.93 -4.84 -23.52
C GLU A 25 17.29 -5.67 -24.64
N ASN A 26 17.36 -7.02 -24.54
CA ASN A 26 16.75 -7.93 -25.50
C ASN A 26 15.35 -8.38 -25.03
N GLY A 27 14.94 -8.02 -23.80
CA GLY A 27 13.73 -8.48 -23.17
C GLY A 27 13.85 -9.88 -22.55
N ASP A 28 15.07 -10.36 -22.33
CA ASP A 28 15.32 -11.63 -21.66
C ASP A 28 15.43 -11.41 -20.14
N ALA A 29 14.88 -12.36 -19.35
CA ALA A 29 14.94 -12.31 -17.90
C ALA A 29 16.40 -12.31 -17.40
N THR A 30 16.73 -11.40 -16.52
CA THR A 30 18.09 -11.16 -16.06
C THR A 30 18.15 -10.94 -14.52
N SER A 31 19.26 -10.41 -14.03
CA SER A 31 19.40 -10.00 -12.64
C SER A 31 19.09 -8.51 -12.46
N LYS A 32 18.87 -8.08 -11.23
CA LYS A 32 18.59 -6.69 -10.89
C LYS A 32 19.64 -5.70 -11.42
N GLU A 33 20.91 -6.10 -11.41
CA GLU A 33 22.02 -5.24 -11.84
C GLU A 33 22.05 -4.99 -13.35
N ASN A 34 21.39 -5.84 -14.13
CA ASN A 34 21.31 -5.76 -15.57
C ASN A 34 19.90 -5.39 -16.07
N ASP A 35 19.01 -5.05 -15.16
CA ASP A 35 17.66 -4.61 -15.48
C ASP A 35 17.69 -3.26 -16.20
N VAL A 36 16.97 -3.19 -17.33
CA VAL A 36 16.87 -1.96 -18.13
C VAL A 36 15.44 -1.39 -18.18
N LEU A 37 14.45 -2.17 -17.69
CA LEU A 37 13.06 -1.75 -17.62
C LEU A 37 12.68 -1.52 -16.15
N ASP A 38 13.01 -0.35 -15.62
CA ASP A 38 12.81 -0.07 -14.21
C ASP A 38 11.32 0.05 -13.84
N TYR A 39 10.78 -1.01 -13.23
CA TYR A 39 9.40 -1.03 -12.72
C TYR A 39 9.16 0.03 -11.63
N ASN A 40 10.17 0.35 -10.83
CA ASN A 40 10.02 1.38 -9.81
C ASN A 40 9.81 2.77 -10.43
N ASP A 41 10.42 3.03 -11.59
CA ASP A 41 10.13 4.23 -12.40
C ASP A 41 8.70 4.23 -12.91
N TYR A 42 8.24 3.11 -13.45
CA TYR A 42 6.86 2.97 -13.92
C TYR A 42 5.85 3.25 -12.82
N TYR A 43 5.98 2.59 -11.67
CA TYR A 43 5.07 2.79 -10.54
C TYR A 43 5.13 4.23 -9.99
N ASN A 44 6.33 4.79 -9.87
CA ASN A 44 6.50 6.17 -9.42
C ASN A 44 5.89 7.19 -10.40
N ASN A 45 5.92 6.91 -11.69
CA ASN A 45 5.29 7.75 -12.70
C ASN A 45 3.76 7.71 -12.59
N GLN A 46 3.18 6.55 -12.28
CA GLN A 46 1.74 6.45 -11.98
C GLN A 46 1.36 7.30 -10.76
N LEU A 47 2.14 7.25 -9.68
CA LEU A 47 1.91 8.11 -8.52
C LEU A 47 1.96 9.59 -8.91
N ASN A 48 2.96 10.02 -9.66
CA ASN A 48 3.09 11.41 -10.11
C ASN A 48 1.97 11.84 -11.07
N GLU A 49 1.42 10.94 -11.86
CA GLU A 49 0.31 11.23 -12.77
C GLU A 49 -1.02 11.42 -12.01
N ILE A 50 -1.24 10.64 -10.96
CA ILE A 50 -2.51 10.60 -10.23
C ILE A 50 -2.55 11.64 -9.12
N LEU A 51 -1.49 11.69 -8.30
CA LEU A 51 -1.43 12.56 -7.12
C LEU A 51 -1.26 14.02 -7.55
N GLY A 52 -1.99 14.91 -6.91
CA GLY A 52 -2.00 16.33 -7.25
C GLY A 52 -2.76 16.69 -8.55
N ASN A 53 -3.20 15.71 -9.32
CA ASN A 53 -3.96 15.93 -10.54
C ASN A 53 -5.44 16.24 -10.20
N PRO A 54 -5.96 17.46 -10.52
CA PRO A 54 -7.27 17.89 -10.05
C PRO A 54 -8.45 17.10 -10.61
N ILE A 55 -8.24 16.24 -11.61
CA ILE A 55 -9.31 15.36 -12.14
C ILE A 55 -9.54 14.12 -11.30
N TYR A 56 -8.60 13.77 -10.41
CA TYR A 56 -8.68 12.60 -9.54
C TYR A 56 -8.90 12.99 -8.07
N GLY A 57 -9.35 12.04 -7.26
CA GLY A 57 -9.56 12.24 -5.83
C GLY A 57 -10.47 13.42 -5.50
N ASN A 58 -10.16 14.12 -4.43
CA ASN A 58 -10.79 15.38 -4.05
C ASN A 58 -10.02 16.58 -4.65
N ALA A 59 -10.18 16.84 -5.94
CA ALA A 59 -9.44 17.86 -6.68
C ALA A 59 -7.91 17.69 -6.54
N GLY A 60 -7.43 16.49 -6.73
CA GLY A 60 -6.02 16.12 -6.65
C GLY A 60 -5.56 15.66 -5.27
N ARG A 61 -6.44 15.65 -4.26
CA ARG A 61 -6.10 15.26 -2.88
C ARG A 61 -6.58 13.86 -2.57
N PHE A 62 -5.69 13.09 -1.94
CA PHE A 62 -5.96 11.76 -1.41
C PHE A 62 -5.56 11.70 0.06
N ARG A 63 -6.37 11.02 0.88
CA ARG A 63 -6.11 10.82 2.31
C ARG A 63 -5.38 9.52 2.61
N GLU A 64 -5.31 8.66 1.61
CA GLU A 64 -4.67 7.37 1.74
C GLU A 64 -4.15 6.87 0.40
N VAL A 65 -3.01 6.16 0.42
CA VAL A 65 -2.53 5.33 -0.68
C VAL A 65 -2.40 3.90 -0.15
N TRP A 66 -3.14 2.99 -0.76
CA TRP A 66 -3.20 1.58 -0.43
C TRP A 66 -2.40 0.76 -1.44
N MET A 67 -1.27 0.20 -0.98
CA MET A 67 -0.34 -0.59 -1.78
C MET A 67 -0.49 -2.06 -1.43
N ASP A 68 -1.41 -2.73 -2.10
CA ASP A 68 -1.68 -4.15 -1.89
C ASP A 68 -0.83 -5.03 -2.79
N GLY A 69 -0.51 -6.23 -2.32
CA GLY A 69 0.13 -7.26 -3.10
C GLY A 69 1.51 -7.66 -2.63
N ALA A 70 2.06 -8.64 -3.33
CA ALA A 70 3.34 -9.26 -3.03
C ALA A 70 4.42 -8.83 -4.02
N LYS A 71 5.69 -8.99 -3.62
CA LYS A 71 6.84 -8.73 -4.51
C LYS A 71 7.09 -9.83 -5.54
N GLY A 72 6.31 -10.92 -5.45
CA GLY A 72 6.52 -12.10 -6.27
C GLY A 72 7.75 -12.93 -5.86
N SER A 73 8.05 -13.94 -6.65
CA SER A 73 9.23 -14.79 -6.46
C SER A 73 9.66 -15.40 -7.80
N GLY A 74 10.90 -15.86 -7.88
CA GLY A 74 11.45 -16.44 -9.11
C GLY A 74 11.44 -15.43 -10.26
N ALA A 75 10.88 -15.77 -11.39
CA ALA A 75 10.78 -14.91 -12.57
C ALA A 75 9.87 -13.68 -12.39
N ASN A 76 9.03 -13.70 -11.38
CA ASN A 76 8.14 -12.57 -11.03
C ASN A 76 8.64 -11.81 -9.80
N ALA A 77 9.89 -11.98 -9.39
CA ALA A 77 10.46 -11.21 -8.29
C ALA A 77 10.68 -9.75 -8.72
N GLN A 78 10.33 -8.84 -7.84
CA GLN A 78 10.53 -7.40 -8.01
C GLN A 78 10.89 -6.80 -6.66
N GLU A 79 11.91 -5.99 -6.57
CA GLU A 79 12.14 -5.15 -5.41
C GLU A 79 11.40 -3.83 -5.56
N TYR A 80 10.74 -3.41 -4.50
CA TYR A 80 9.97 -2.16 -4.46
C TYR A 80 10.76 -1.06 -3.76
N ASP A 81 10.86 0.10 -4.40
CA ASP A 81 11.48 1.30 -3.85
C ASP A 81 10.44 2.12 -3.05
N PHE A 82 10.01 1.56 -1.92
CA PHE A 82 9.04 2.19 -1.04
C PHE A 82 9.50 3.57 -0.52
N GLU A 83 10.80 3.77 -0.30
CA GLU A 83 11.34 5.04 0.16
C GLU A 83 11.06 6.14 -0.85
N ARG A 84 11.39 5.91 -2.11
CA ARG A 84 11.13 6.84 -3.22
C ARG A 84 9.64 7.10 -3.40
N TRP A 85 8.82 6.05 -3.37
CA TRP A 85 7.38 6.19 -3.53
C TRP A 85 6.75 6.97 -2.36
N PHE A 86 7.21 6.72 -1.14
CA PHE A 86 6.80 7.48 0.03
C PHE A 86 7.15 8.98 -0.12
N GLU A 87 8.38 9.31 -0.54
CA GLU A 87 8.80 10.70 -0.79
C GLU A 87 7.94 11.37 -1.86
N THR A 88 7.60 10.65 -2.92
CA THR A 88 6.69 11.12 -3.96
C THR A 88 5.31 11.41 -3.41
N ILE A 89 4.72 10.50 -2.65
CA ILE A 89 3.41 10.71 -2.01
C ILE A 89 3.47 11.92 -1.08
N GLN A 90 4.49 12.02 -0.25
CA GLN A 90 4.66 13.15 0.67
C GLN A 90 4.83 14.48 -0.06
N SER A 91 5.49 14.51 -1.20
CA SER A 91 5.66 15.72 -2.00
C SER A 91 4.35 16.25 -2.58
N HIS A 92 3.42 15.38 -2.93
CA HIS A 92 2.11 15.75 -3.47
C HIS A 92 1.05 15.99 -2.39
N GLU A 93 0.99 15.12 -1.39
CA GLU A 93 -0.11 15.06 -0.43
C GLU A 93 0.25 15.66 0.96
N GLY A 94 1.50 16.00 1.17
CA GLY A 94 1.98 16.51 2.45
C GLY A 94 2.41 15.39 3.39
N LYS A 95 2.36 15.65 4.70
CA LYS A 95 2.87 14.72 5.69
C LYS A 95 2.15 13.37 5.64
N ALA A 96 2.92 12.30 5.45
CA ALA A 96 2.41 10.94 5.30
C ALA A 96 2.77 10.01 6.48
N ALA A 97 3.30 10.55 7.59
CA ALA A 97 3.69 9.77 8.76
C ALA A 97 3.23 10.41 10.06
N GLY A 98 2.90 9.56 11.05
CA GLY A 98 2.48 9.99 12.38
C GLY A 98 0.97 10.20 12.53
N PHE A 99 0.55 10.71 13.70
CA PHE A 99 -0.86 10.88 14.03
C PHE A 99 -1.57 11.98 13.23
N ASP A 100 -0.80 12.90 12.71
CA ASP A 100 -1.24 14.07 11.96
C ASP A 100 -0.86 13.98 10.49
N ALA A 101 -0.79 12.76 9.96
CA ALA A 101 -0.53 12.53 8.55
C ALA A 101 -1.64 13.15 7.67
N ASP A 102 -1.23 13.84 6.63
CA ASP A 102 -2.14 14.35 5.60
C ASP A 102 -2.61 13.24 4.66
N CYS A 103 -1.74 12.26 4.43
CA CYS A 103 -2.02 11.06 3.65
C CYS A 103 -1.54 9.81 4.40
N MET A 104 -2.41 8.84 4.56
CA MET A 104 -2.10 7.55 5.19
C MET A 104 -1.49 6.59 4.19
N LEU A 105 -0.69 5.62 4.67
CA LEU A 105 -0.08 4.59 3.84
C LEU A 105 -0.39 3.20 4.37
N PHE A 106 -0.82 2.32 3.49
CA PHE A 106 -0.92 0.90 3.73
C PHE A 106 -0.01 0.10 2.79
N GLY A 107 0.64 -0.94 3.31
CA GLY A 107 1.44 -1.88 2.52
C GLY A 107 2.86 -1.42 2.19
N ALA A 108 3.24 -0.20 2.52
CA ALA A 108 4.58 0.35 2.29
C ALA A 108 5.45 0.22 3.55
N GLU A 109 5.79 -0.97 3.94
CA GLU A 109 6.63 -1.20 5.13
C GLU A 109 8.08 -0.70 4.92
N PRO A 110 8.69 -0.01 5.88
CA PRO A 110 8.22 0.36 7.23
C PRO A 110 7.45 1.69 7.31
N TYR A 111 7.04 2.27 6.21
CA TYR A 111 6.36 3.58 6.13
C TYR A 111 4.85 3.49 6.38
N THR A 112 4.31 2.28 6.47
CA THR A 112 2.89 2.02 6.75
C THR A 112 2.42 2.77 8.00
N THR A 113 1.35 3.55 7.85
CA THR A 113 0.72 4.31 8.93
C THR A 113 -0.66 3.76 9.30
N VAL A 114 -1.22 2.93 8.46
CA VAL A 114 -2.52 2.27 8.64
C VAL A 114 -2.30 0.78 8.87
N ARG A 115 -3.02 0.21 9.81
CA ARG A 115 -3.03 -1.22 10.09
C ARG A 115 -4.41 -1.81 9.79
N TRP A 116 -4.46 -2.76 8.90
CA TRP A 116 -5.67 -3.51 8.64
C TRP A 116 -6.06 -4.36 9.86
N ILE A 117 -7.24 -4.13 10.42
CA ILE A 117 -7.72 -4.79 11.63
C ILE A 117 -8.72 -5.91 11.37
N GLY A 118 -9.00 -6.20 10.12
CA GLY A 118 -10.00 -7.17 9.70
C GLY A 118 -9.42 -8.43 9.12
N ASN A 119 -10.17 -8.97 8.20
CA ASN A 119 -9.83 -10.10 7.36
C ASN A 119 -10.54 -9.98 6.01
N GLU A 120 -10.27 -10.90 5.10
CA GLU A 120 -10.86 -10.93 3.76
C GLU A 120 -12.41 -11.06 3.74
N ASN A 121 -13.04 -11.35 4.86
CA ASN A 121 -14.50 -11.38 4.96
C ASN A 121 -15.11 -10.00 5.27
N GLY A 122 -14.30 -9.00 5.52
CA GLY A 122 -14.75 -7.63 5.80
C GLY A 122 -15.25 -7.42 7.23
N TYR A 123 -14.73 -8.16 8.21
CA TYR A 123 -15.07 -8.04 9.62
C TYR A 123 -13.83 -7.70 10.44
N ALA A 124 -13.95 -6.76 11.36
CA ALA A 124 -12.97 -6.51 12.41
C ALA A 124 -13.23 -7.40 13.64
N HIS A 125 -12.17 -7.74 14.36
CA HIS A 125 -12.31 -8.39 15.66
C HIS A 125 -12.86 -7.43 16.69
N GLU A 126 -13.69 -7.90 17.63
CA GLU A 126 -14.34 -7.07 18.65
C GLU A 126 -13.33 -6.35 19.55
N ASN A 127 -12.23 -7.00 19.87
CA ASN A 127 -11.17 -6.45 20.72
C ASN A 127 -9.90 -6.26 19.89
N THR A 128 -9.48 -5.02 19.70
CA THR A 128 -8.27 -4.66 18.97
C THR A 128 -7.47 -3.58 19.70
N TRP A 129 -6.16 -3.54 19.41
CA TRP A 129 -5.22 -2.54 19.90
C TRP A 129 -4.76 -1.66 18.73
N SER A 130 -4.52 -0.38 19.01
CA SER A 130 -4.07 0.56 17.98
C SER A 130 -2.54 0.62 17.83
N LYS A 131 -1.81 -0.30 18.44
CA LYS A 131 -0.35 -0.35 18.34
C LYS A 131 0.12 -1.57 17.58
N SER A 132 1.26 -1.41 16.89
CA SER A 132 2.03 -2.47 16.26
C SER A 132 3.45 -2.45 16.77
N GLN A 133 4.17 -3.56 16.58
CA GLN A 133 5.61 -3.62 16.80
C GLN A 133 6.31 -3.37 15.47
N VAL A 134 6.95 -2.22 15.34
CA VAL A 134 7.67 -1.80 14.13
C VAL A 134 9.17 -1.90 14.39
N ASP A 135 9.87 -2.60 13.50
CA ASP A 135 11.33 -2.63 13.41
C ASP A 135 11.74 -2.04 12.04
N LYS A 136 12.21 -0.80 12.06
CA LYS A 136 12.65 -0.10 10.85
C LYS A 136 13.95 -0.63 10.29
N THR A 137 14.79 -1.27 11.13
CA THR A 137 16.05 -1.87 10.69
C THR A 137 15.82 -3.17 9.94
N ALA A 138 14.93 -4.01 10.46
CA ALA A 138 14.53 -5.26 9.80
C ALA A 138 13.45 -5.06 8.73
N ASN A 139 12.91 -3.84 8.60
CA ASN A 139 11.83 -3.51 7.69
C ASN A 139 10.58 -4.38 7.91
N THR A 140 10.16 -4.50 9.17
CA THR A 140 9.03 -5.37 9.53
C THR A 140 8.01 -4.68 10.42
N ILE A 141 6.74 -5.05 10.24
CA ILE A 141 5.63 -4.68 11.12
C ILE A 141 4.94 -5.94 11.61
N ASN A 142 4.82 -6.06 12.93
CA ASN A 142 4.03 -7.10 13.56
C ASN A 142 2.81 -6.49 14.24
N SER A 143 1.65 -6.85 13.77
CA SER A 143 0.35 -6.39 14.29
C SER A 143 -0.42 -7.52 14.99
N ASN A 144 0.21 -8.67 15.17
CA ASN A 144 -0.39 -9.88 15.75
C ASN A 144 -1.68 -10.33 15.03
N SER A 145 -1.94 -11.62 15.03
CA SER A 145 -3.15 -12.20 14.45
C SER A 145 -3.76 -13.21 15.40
N GLN A 146 -5.05 -13.19 15.55
CA GLN A 146 -5.81 -14.12 16.35
C GLN A 146 -7.09 -14.52 15.62
N GLY A 147 -7.28 -15.84 15.43
CA GLY A 147 -8.48 -16.35 14.78
C GLY A 147 -8.69 -15.86 13.34
N GLY A 148 -7.61 -15.53 12.63
CA GLY A 148 -7.66 -14.95 11.29
C GLY A 148 -7.88 -13.45 11.24
N TYR A 149 -7.88 -12.78 12.38
CA TYR A 149 -8.01 -11.31 12.48
C TYR A 149 -6.70 -10.66 12.91
N THR A 150 -6.39 -9.50 12.36
CA THR A 150 -5.30 -8.67 12.83
C THR A 150 -5.79 -7.81 13.99
N ILE A 151 -5.26 -8.02 15.19
CA ILE A 151 -5.77 -7.43 16.43
C ILE A 151 -4.87 -6.36 17.05
N GLY A 152 -3.67 -6.15 16.53
CA GLY A 152 -2.68 -5.24 17.11
C GLY A 152 -1.99 -5.81 18.36
N LEU A 153 -1.24 -4.97 19.04
CA LEU A 153 -0.43 -5.34 20.22
C LEU A 153 -0.64 -4.31 21.35
N GLU A 154 -0.96 -4.79 22.54
CA GLU A 154 -1.09 -3.93 23.73
C GLU A 154 0.19 -3.16 24.02
N ASN A 155 1.34 -3.83 23.91
CA ASN A 155 2.65 -3.28 24.21
C ASN A 155 3.47 -2.96 22.94
N GLY A 156 2.80 -2.69 21.80
CA GLY A 156 3.48 -2.26 20.59
C GLY A 156 4.22 -0.93 20.79
N ASN A 157 5.26 -0.73 20.00
CA ASN A 157 6.12 0.46 20.07
C ASN A 157 5.64 1.63 19.21
N GLN A 158 4.73 1.38 18.25
CA GLN A 158 4.23 2.41 17.34
C GLN A 158 2.70 2.34 17.25
N TRP A 159 2.08 3.51 17.39
CA TRP A 159 0.67 3.66 17.07
C TRP A 159 0.47 3.63 15.55
N THR A 160 -0.52 2.87 15.10
CA THR A 160 -0.95 2.81 13.72
C THR A 160 -2.45 2.96 13.65
N VAL A 161 -2.94 3.73 12.70
CA VAL A 161 -4.39 3.91 12.50
C VAL A 161 -5.01 2.55 12.18
N PRO A 162 -5.99 2.08 12.96
CA PRO A 162 -6.70 0.85 12.63
C PRO A 162 -7.72 1.13 11.52
N GLU A 163 -7.65 0.38 10.45
CA GLU A 163 -8.56 0.42 9.32
C GLU A 163 -9.36 -0.88 9.23
N ALA A 164 -10.66 -0.75 9.10
CA ALA A 164 -11.55 -1.88 8.88
C ALA A 164 -12.10 -1.83 7.45
N ASP A 165 -11.71 -2.81 6.66
CA ASP A 165 -12.30 -3.01 5.33
C ASP A 165 -13.72 -3.54 5.43
N ALA A 166 -14.60 -2.98 4.62
CA ALA A 166 -15.97 -3.43 4.53
C ALA A 166 -16.40 -3.52 3.07
N ARG A 167 -16.89 -4.68 2.68
CA ARG A 167 -17.45 -4.88 1.36
C ARG A 167 -18.87 -4.40 1.28
N ILE A 168 -19.23 -3.71 0.20
CA ILE A 168 -20.62 -3.31 -0.10
C ILE A 168 -21.32 -4.27 -1.05
N THR A 169 -20.59 -5.25 -1.59
CA THR A 169 -21.08 -6.33 -2.45
C THR A 169 -20.60 -7.68 -1.92
N SER A 170 -20.94 -8.78 -2.58
CA SER A 170 -20.46 -10.12 -2.19
C SER A 170 -18.97 -10.35 -2.39
N GLY A 171 -18.27 -9.47 -3.07
CA GLY A 171 -16.82 -9.55 -3.35
C GLY A 171 -16.16 -8.19 -3.27
N TRP A 172 -14.83 -8.15 -3.44
CA TRP A 172 -14.03 -6.94 -3.42
C TRP A 172 -14.10 -6.15 -4.73
N PHE A 173 -14.42 -6.82 -5.82
CA PHE A 173 -14.45 -6.21 -7.14
C PHE A 173 -15.88 -5.93 -7.57
N TRP A 174 -16.01 -4.94 -8.47
CA TRP A 174 -17.28 -4.68 -9.12
C TRP A 174 -17.79 -5.96 -9.81
N GLY A 175 -19.03 -6.33 -9.54
CA GLY A 175 -19.69 -7.46 -10.17
C GLY A 175 -21.17 -7.19 -10.31
N THR A 176 -21.80 -7.82 -11.28
CA THR A 176 -23.26 -7.86 -11.40
C THR A 176 -23.83 -8.81 -10.35
N THR A 177 -23.94 -8.37 -9.12
CA THR A 177 -24.76 -9.06 -8.13
C THR A 177 -26.21 -8.67 -8.39
N LYS A 178 -26.98 -9.64 -8.79
CA LYS A 178 -28.42 -9.53 -8.76
C LYS A 178 -28.93 -9.82 -7.37
#